data_b053fe8197d6baad0f642844cde6479e
#
_entry.id   b053fe8197d6baad0f642844cde6479e
#
_cell.length_a   1.000
_cell.length_b   1.000
_cell.length_c   1.000
_cell.angle_alpha   90.00
_cell.angle_beta   90.00
_cell.angle_gamma   90.00
#
_symmetry.space_group_name_H-M   'P 1'
#
loop_
_entity.id
_entity.type
_entity.pdbx_description
1 polymer ?
#
loop_
_entity_poly.entity_id
_entity_poly.type
_entity_poly.pdbx_seq_one_letter_code
_entity_poly.pdbx_strand_id
1 'polypeptide(L)'
;KLEPLPLRKEWMNDLTQAVAFLESLNLAHGDLRPENILLDRNRLKLSDFDCTAEIGTDFEARQAPYGRILNSNETNEGECGTSGFLGPRTEQFALGSLYYLINYGFEVYGDRCLTEDPKEHGPMVVELLQNMEFPKLDGDPVIDNIINKCWHNKYATVAELAAHTKTLVTEGNIIEGASAEATSSNQWCVDIGRIIRGLWCSIRDRWSLGRESTNGMATNSKV
;
A
#
# COMPACT_ATOMS: atom_id res chain seq x y z
N LYS A 1 -0.96 17.43 6.12
CA LYS A 1 -2.39 17.70 5.90
C LYS A 1 -2.89 16.73 4.84
N LEU A 2 -3.99 16.04 5.10
CA LEU A 2 -4.59 15.13 4.13
C LEU A 2 -5.25 15.90 2.98
N GLU A 3 -5.25 15.30 1.81
CA GLU A 3 -6.01 15.80 0.67
C GLU A 3 -7.52 15.72 0.91
N PRO A 4 -8.33 16.50 0.16
CA PRO A 4 -9.78 16.46 0.29
C PRO A 4 -10.34 15.05 0.12
N LEU A 5 -11.37 14.71 0.89
CA LEU A 5 -11.98 13.38 0.87
C LEU A 5 -12.43 12.92 -0.52
N PRO A 6 -13.07 13.75 -1.36
CA PRO A 6 -13.43 13.36 -2.72
C PRO A 6 -12.22 12.90 -3.55
N LEU A 7 -11.11 13.65 -3.50
CA LEU A 7 -9.89 13.30 -4.25
C LEU A 7 -9.27 11.99 -3.74
N ARG A 8 -9.28 11.76 -2.42
CA ARG A 8 -8.78 10.49 -1.86
C ARG A 8 -9.61 9.29 -2.31
N LYS A 9 -10.93 9.45 -2.42
CA LYS A 9 -11.84 8.44 -2.98
C LYS A 9 -11.55 8.15 -4.45
N GLU A 10 -11.29 9.19 -5.25
CA GLU A 10 -10.86 9.05 -6.65
C GLU A 10 -9.55 8.28 -6.75
N TRP A 11 -8.57 8.60 -5.91
CA TRP A 11 -7.27 7.91 -5.87
C TRP A 11 -7.39 6.42 -5.53
N MET A 12 -8.23 6.08 -4.56
CA MET A 12 -8.51 4.68 -4.23
C MET A 12 -9.11 3.96 -5.43
N ASN A 13 -10.07 4.57 -6.11
CA ASN A 13 -10.67 4.02 -7.31
C ASN A 13 -9.67 3.89 -8.46
N ASP A 14 -8.80 4.90 -8.70
CA ASP A 14 -7.79 4.86 -9.75
C ASP A 14 -6.87 3.65 -9.61
N LEU A 15 -6.31 3.46 -8.41
CA LEU A 15 -5.41 2.34 -8.13
C LEU A 15 -6.12 0.99 -8.31
N THR A 16 -7.33 0.87 -7.77
CA THR A 16 -8.07 -0.38 -7.86
C THR A 16 -8.43 -0.73 -9.29
N GLN A 17 -8.87 0.24 -10.11
CA GLN A 17 -9.20 -0.01 -11.52
C GLN A 17 -7.96 -0.46 -12.31
N ALA A 18 -6.79 0.12 -12.02
CA ALA A 18 -5.54 -0.28 -12.66
C ALA A 18 -5.13 -1.71 -12.30
N VAL A 19 -5.25 -2.10 -11.01
CA VAL A 19 -4.93 -3.47 -10.57
C VAL A 19 -5.97 -4.47 -11.07
N ALA A 20 -7.27 -4.13 -11.08
CA ALA A 20 -8.31 -4.97 -11.65
C ALA A 20 -8.13 -5.19 -13.16
N PHE A 21 -7.58 -4.20 -13.88
CA PHE A 21 -7.21 -4.39 -15.28
C PHE A 21 -6.10 -5.43 -15.44
N LEU A 22 -5.05 -5.39 -14.60
CA LEU A 22 -4.01 -6.44 -14.62
C LEU A 22 -4.60 -7.81 -14.29
N GLU A 23 -5.46 -7.92 -13.28
CA GLU A 23 -6.17 -9.15 -12.93
C GLU A 23 -6.95 -9.71 -14.13
N SER A 24 -7.61 -8.85 -14.93
CA SER A 24 -8.34 -9.27 -16.14
C SER A 24 -7.45 -9.90 -17.22
N LEU A 25 -6.14 -9.65 -17.15
CA LEU A 25 -5.11 -10.24 -18.00
C LEU A 25 -4.43 -11.45 -17.34
N ASN A 26 -4.95 -11.95 -16.22
CA ASN A 26 -4.33 -12.99 -15.38
C ASN A 26 -2.96 -12.58 -14.83
N LEU A 27 -2.76 -11.28 -14.57
CA LEU A 27 -1.52 -10.71 -14.03
C LEU A 27 -1.79 -10.04 -12.68
N ALA A 28 -0.78 -10.03 -11.84
CA ALA A 28 -0.71 -9.21 -10.64
C ALA A 28 0.52 -8.30 -10.68
N HIS A 29 0.44 -7.11 -10.10
CA HIS A 29 1.54 -6.16 -10.12
C HIS A 29 2.75 -6.64 -9.32
N GLY A 30 2.51 -7.24 -8.15
CA GLY A 30 3.55 -7.85 -7.31
C GLY A 30 4.46 -6.88 -6.57
N ASP A 31 4.32 -5.56 -6.73
CA ASP A 31 5.10 -4.55 -5.99
C ASP A 31 4.33 -3.24 -5.81
N LEU A 32 3.09 -3.37 -5.33
CA LEU A 32 2.24 -2.21 -5.04
C LEU A 32 2.74 -1.49 -3.78
N ARG A 33 3.33 -0.30 -3.99
CA ARG A 33 3.86 0.57 -2.93
C ARG A 33 3.94 2.01 -3.43
N PRO A 34 4.11 3.02 -2.55
CA PRO A 34 4.07 4.43 -2.94
C PRO A 34 5.08 4.82 -4.02
N GLU A 35 6.27 4.18 -4.02
CA GLU A 35 7.32 4.44 -4.99
C GLU A 35 6.91 4.09 -6.43
N ASN A 36 5.98 3.15 -6.57
CA ASN A 36 5.47 2.66 -7.86
C ASN A 36 4.14 3.30 -8.25
N ILE A 37 3.78 4.43 -7.60
CA ILE A 37 2.58 5.19 -7.89
C ILE A 37 2.96 6.60 -8.35
N LEU A 38 2.48 6.98 -9.52
CA LEU A 38 2.69 8.29 -10.10
C LEU A 38 1.43 9.14 -9.96
N LEU A 39 1.61 10.42 -9.66
CA LEU A 39 0.55 11.40 -9.68
C LEU A 39 0.64 12.22 -10.98
N ASP A 40 -0.40 12.15 -11.81
CA ASP A 40 -0.56 12.93 -13.01
C ASP A 40 -1.90 13.68 -12.97
N ARG A 41 -1.85 15.01 -12.84
CA ARG A 41 -3.03 15.90 -12.84
C ARG A 41 -4.15 15.44 -11.89
N ASN A 42 -3.82 15.17 -10.64
CA ASN A 42 -4.75 14.65 -9.61
C ASN A 42 -5.24 13.20 -9.82
N ARG A 43 -4.69 12.45 -10.78
CA ARG A 43 -4.99 11.03 -10.99
C ARG A 43 -3.80 10.17 -10.64
N LEU A 44 -4.02 9.06 -9.96
CA LEU A 44 -2.98 8.09 -9.66
C LEU A 44 -2.83 7.07 -10.80
N LYS A 45 -1.59 6.71 -11.09
CA LYS A 45 -1.22 5.70 -12.09
C LYS A 45 -0.20 4.75 -11.51
N LEU A 46 -0.30 3.47 -11.88
CA LEU A 46 0.71 2.48 -11.57
C LEU A 46 1.92 2.64 -12.51
N SER A 47 3.09 2.31 -12.00
CA SER A 47 4.36 2.29 -12.70
C SER A 47 5.23 1.16 -12.18
N ASP A 48 6.35 0.87 -12.84
CA ASP A 48 7.30 -0.16 -12.44
C ASP A 48 6.69 -1.57 -12.43
N PHE A 49 6.51 -2.13 -13.63
CA PHE A 49 5.91 -3.45 -13.84
C PHE A 49 6.95 -4.59 -13.84
N ASP A 50 8.17 -4.36 -13.37
CA ASP A 50 9.25 -5.35 -13.40
C ASP A 50 8.96 -6.59 -12.54
N CYS A 51 8.09 -6.45 -11.53
CA CYS A 51 7.64 -7.54 -10.67
C CYS A 51 6.29 -8.14 -11.09
N THR A 52 5.71 -7.68 -12.20
CA THR A 52 4.42 -8.18 -12.68
C THR A 52 4.55 -9.61 -13.17
N ALA A 53 3.72 -10.50 -12.66
CA ALA A 53 3.73 -11.91 -12.99
C ALA A 53 2.33 -12.50 -13.06
N GLU A 54 2.23 -13.74 -13.57
CA GLU A 54 0.95 -14.46 -13.62
C GLU A 54 0.43 -14.76 -12.22
N ILE A 55 -0.89 -14.64 -12.06
CA ILE A 55 -1.58 -15.02 -10.84
C ILE A 55 -1.34 -16.50 -10.55
N GLY A 56 -0.99 -16.81 -9.29
CA GLY A 56 -0.67 -18.17 -8.84
C GLY A 56 0.83 -18.50 -8.85
N THR A 57 1.71 -17.58 -9.29
CA THR A 57 3.15 -17.74 -9.11
C THR A 57 3.55 -17.48 -7.65
N ASP A 58 4.69 -18.02 -7.22
CA ASP A 58 5.23 -17.75 -5.89
C ASP A 58 5.49 -16.25 -5.72
N PHE A 59 5.01 -15.71 -4.62
CA PHE A 59 5.21 -14.31 -4.28
C PHE A 59 6.38 -14.16 -3.32
N GLU A 60 7.46 -13.56 -3.77
CA GLU A 60 8.53 -13.14 -2.87
C GLU A 60 8.05 -11.99 -2.00
N ALA A 61 8.19 -12.16 -0.67
CA ALA A 61 7.75 -11.17 0.30
C ALA A 61 8.26 -9.78 -0.03
N ARG A 62 7.35 -8.88 -0.31
CA ARG A 62 7.66 -7.48 -0.39
C ARG A 62 7.67 -6.87 1.02
N GLN A 63 8.33 -5.76 1.12
CA GLN A 63 8.54 -5.11 2.39
C GLN A 63 7.21 -4.70 3.04
N ALA A 64 7.05 -5.01 4.33
CA ALA A 64 5.97 -4.46 5.12
C ALA A 64 6.00 -2.91 5.02
N PRO A 65 4.84 -2.24 4.98
CA PRO A 65 3.51 -2.79 5.25
C PRO A 65 2.70 -3.19 4.00
N TYR A 66 3.32 -3.29 2.82
CA TYR A 66 2.62 -3.58 1.55
C TYR A 66 2.59 -5.07 1.19
N GLY A 67 3.26 -5.89 1.96
CA GLY A 67 3.22 -7.34 1.90
C GLY A 67 3.29 -7.92 3.30
N ARG A 68 2.86 -9.16 3.47
CA ARG A 68 2.93 -9.88 4.73
C ARG A 68 3.24 -11.36 4.52
N ILE A 69 3.71 -11.98 5.56
CA ILE A 69 3.97 -13.41 5.62
C ILE A 69 2.69 -14.14 6.07
N LEU A 70 2.45 -15.33 5.52
CA LEU A 70 1.33 -16.21 5.89
C LEU A 70 1.51 -16.75 7.31
N ASN A 71 0.42 -16.80 8.07
CA ASN A 71 0.38 -17.49 9.34
C ASN A 71 -0.11 -18.95 9.19
N SER A 72 -0.15 -19.69 10.30
CA SER A 72 -0.54 -21.11 10.31
C SER A 72 -2.00 -21.40 9.92
N ASN A 73 -2.85 -20.38 9.84
CA ASN A 73 -4.27 -20.55 9.51
C ASN A 73 -4.56 -20.35 8.01
N GLU A 74 -3.54 -20.05 7.20
CA GLU A 74 -3.67 -19.68 5.78
C GLU A 74 -3.06 -20.74 4.84
N THR A 75 -3.20 -22.01 5.17
CA THR A 75 -2.57 -23.15 4.48
C THR A 75 -2.98 -23.30 3.01
N ASN A 76 -4.12 -22.73 2.61
CA ASN A 76 -4.60 -22.77 1.22
C ASN A 76 -3.93 -21.71 0.31
N GLU A 77 -3.21 -20.77 0.89
CA GLU A 77 -2.59 -19.63 0.19
C GLU A 77 -1.08 -19.81 -0.01
N GLY A 78 -0.52 -20.90 0.47
CA GLY A 78 0.90 -21.22 0.43
C GLY A 78 1.44 -21.81 1.73
N GLU A 79 2.75 -21.92 1.83
CA GLU A 79 3.44 -22.41 3.03
C GLU A 79 3.50 -21.33 4.11
N CYS A 80 3.23 -21.69 5.36
CA CYS A 80 3.39 -20.81 6.52
C CYS A 80 4.83 -20.28 6.61
N GLY A 81 4.96 -18.98 6.85
CA GLY A 81 6.27 -18.31 6.88
C GLY A 81 6.76 -17.81 5.52
N THR A 82 6.02 -18.10 4.44
CA THR A 82 6.23 -17.50 3.11
C THR A 82 5.18 -16.42 2.82
N SER A 83 5.30 -15.73 1.71
CA SER A 83 4.28 -14.78 1.25
C SER A 83 3.16 -15.43 0.45
N GLY A 84 3.24 -16.74 0.21
CA GLY A 84 2.29 -17.52 -0.57
C GLY A 84 2.29 -17.17 -2.05
N PHE A 85 1.12 -17.32 -2.68
CA PHE A 85 0.98 -17.09 -4.11
C PHE A 85 0.55 -15.65 -4.41
N LEU A 86 1.10 -15.12 -5.52
CA LEU A 86 0.72 -13.83 -6.08
C LEU A 86 -0.71 -13.88 -6.62
N GLY A 87 -1.52 -12.86 -6.33
CA GLY A 87 -2.89 -12.80 -6.81
C GLY A 87 -3.78 -11.83 -6.03
N PRO A 88 -5.11 -12.01 -6.10
CA PRO A 88 -6.06 -11.08 -5.47
C PRO A 88 -5.79 -10.82 -4.00
N ARG A 89 -5.34 -11.83 -3.25
CA ARG A 89 -5.00 -11.71 -1.82
C ARG A 89 -3.85 -10.73 -1.59
N THR A 90 -2.75 -10.89 -2.33
CA THR A 90 -1.55 -10.04 -2.17
C THR A 90 -1.81 -8.63 -2.65
N GLU A 91 -2.51 -8.49 -3.76
CA GLU A 91 -2.81 -7.19 -4.36
C GLU A 91 -3.79 -6.37 -3.48
N GLN A 92 -4.89 -6.99 -2.99
CA GLN A 92 -5.81 -6.26 -2.11
C GLN A 92 -5.17 -5.91 -0.75
N PHE A 93 -4.26 -6.73 -0.23
CA PHE A 93 -3.53 -6.42 0.99
C PHE A 93 -2.68 -5.15 0.81
N ALA A 94 -1.91 -5.08 -0.27
CA ALA A 94 -1.10 -3.91 -0.60
C ALA A 94 -1.97 -2.67 -0.86
N LEU A 95 -3.09 -2.82 -1.59
CA LEU A 95 -4.07 -1.74 -1.79
C LEU A 95 -4.65 -1.25 -0.46
N GLY A 96 -4.97 -2.14 0.49
CA GLY A 96 -5.44 -1.76 1.82
C GLY A 96 -4.44 -0.89 2.57
N SER A 97 -3.15 -1.24 2.51
CA SER A 97 -2.06 -0.45 3.12
C SER A 97 -1.85 0.90 2.42
N LEU A 98 -2.00 0.95 1.09
CA LEU A 98 -2.00 2.20 0.33
C LEU A 98 -3.21 3.09 0.66
N TYR A 99 -4.41 2.50 0.82
CA TYR A 99 -5.59 3.25 1.22
C TYR A 99 -5.46 3.81 2.63
N TYR A 100 -4.84 3.05 3.54
CA TYR A 100 -4.50 3.55 4.87
C TYR A 100 -3.57 4.76 4.77
N LEU A 101 -2.47 4.67 4.00
CA LEU A 101 -1.57 5.79 3.77
C LEU A 101 -2.29 7.03 3.20
N ILE A 102 -3.14 6.85 2.18
CA ILE A 102 -3.92 7.93 1.55
C ILE A 102 -4.87 8.60 2.54
N ASN A 103 -5.47 7.83 3.46
CA ASN A 103 -6.55 8.34 4.32
C ASN A 103 -6.10 8.72 5.73
N TYR A 104 -4.97 8.19 6.21
CA TYR A 104 -4.41 8.51 7.52
C TYR A 104 -3.14 9.37 7.45
N GLY A 105 -2.45 9.39 6.30
CA GLY A 105 -1.28 10.24 6.05
C GLY A 105 0.05 9.66 6.52
N PHE A 106 0.06 8.41 6.97
CA PHE A 106 1.26 7.66 7.36
C PHE A 106 1.10 6.18 7.01
N GLU A 107 2.20 5.46 6.89
CA GLU A 107 2.19 4.02 6.68
C GLU A 107 1.60 3.28 7.89
N VAL A 108 1.17 2.05 7.66
CA VAL A 108 0.67 1.18 8.75
C VAL A 108 1.71 1.09 9.86
N TYR A 109 1.34 1.51 11.07
CA TYR A 109 2.21 1.71 12.25
C TYR A 109 3.29 2.79 12.12
N GLY A 110 3.27 3.63 11.08
CA GLY A 110 4.24 4.72 10.89
C GLY A 110 4.04 5.92 11.83
N ASP A 111 2.91 6.01 12.51
CA ASP A 111 2.53 7.09 13.45
C ASP A 111 3.09 6.91 14.87
N ARG A 112 3.69 5.76 15.18
CA ARG A 112 4.10 5.40 16.55
C ARG A 112 5.41 4.63 16.61
N CYS A 113 6.08 4.74 17.74
CA CYS A 113 7.19 3.86 18.07
C CYS A 113 6.65 2.57 18.71
N LEU A 114 6.88 1.44 18.04
CA LEU A 114 6.50 0.12 18.56
C LEU A 114 7.52 -0.41 19.57
N THR A 115 8.73 0.14 19.54
CA THR A 115 9.89 -0.29 20.38
C THR A 115 10.81 0.88 20.64
N GLU A 116 11.63 0.79 21.67
CA GLU A 116 12.65 1.81 22.00
C GLU A 116 13.82 1.79 20.99
N ASP A 117 14.14 0.63 20.39
CA ASP A 117 15.16 0.52 19.34
C ASP A 117 14.55 0.72 17.96
N PRO A 118 14.90 1.79 17.22
CA PRO A 118 14.39 2.03 15.88
C PRO A 118 14.67 0.90 14.87
N LYS A 119 15.70 0.08 15.11
CA LYS A 119 16.03 -1.06 14.24
C LYS A 119 15.04 -2.21 14.36
N GLU A 120 14.38 -2.33 15.50
CA GLU A 120 13.40 -3.38 15.78
C GLU A 120 11.98 -2.99 15.31
N HIS A 121 11.75 -1.74 14.90
CA HIS A 121 10.44 -1.29 14.45
C HIS A 121 9.95 -2.09 13.23
N GLY A 122 10.78 -2.24 12.19
CA GLY A 122 10.43 -3.01 10.99
C GLY A 122 10.09 -4.48 11.27
N PRO A 123 10.95 -5.22 11.98
CA PRO A 123 10.66 -6.58 12.44
C PRO A 123 9.33 -6.68 13.21
N MET A 124 9.05 -5.75 14.12
CA MET A 124 7.77 -5.75 14.85
C MET A 124 6.56 -5.51 13.96
N VAL A 125 6.66 -4.62 12.95
CA VAL A 125 5.58 -4.44 11.97
C VAL A 125 5.34 -5.73 11.20
N VAL A 126 6.39 -6.44 10.77
CA VAL A 126 6.26 -7.74 10.10
C VAL A 126 5.52 -8.74 10.99
N GLU A 127 5.88 -8.84 12.27
CA GLU A 127 5.25 -9.75 13.23
C GLU A 127 3.77 -9.43 13.43
N LEU A 128 3.42 -8.15 13.64
CA LEU A 128 2.04 -7.72 13.81
C LEU A 128 1.19 -8.05 12.58
N LEU A 129 1.69 -7.77 11.38
CA LEU A 129 0.97 -8.06 10.13
C LEU A 129 0.82 -9.57 9.88
N GLN A 130 1.82 -10.39 10.22
CA GLN A 130 1.72 -11.86 10.16
C GLN A 130 0.65 -12.38 11.11
N ASN A 131 0.53 -11.79 12.29
CA ASN A 131 -0.49 -12.13 13.29
C ASN A 131 -1.86 -11.54 12.96
N MET A 132 -2.03 -10.85 11.83
CA MET A 132 -3.27 -10.16 11.43
C MET A 132 -3.68 -9.05 12.41
N GLU A 133 -2.70 -8.46 13.08
CA GLU A 133 -2.89 -7.31 13.94
C GLU A 133 -2.70 -6.01 13.12
N PHE A 134 -3.66 -5.12 13.22
CA PHE A 134 -3.69 -3.86 12.47
C PHE A 134 -4.00 -2.68 13.39
N PRO A 135 -3.57 -1.45 13.03
CA PRO A 135 -3.92 -0.28 13.78
C PRO A 135 -5.45 -0.06 13.77
N LYS A 136 -5.94 0.61 14.81
CA LYS A 136 -7.35 1.00 14.88
C LYS A 136 -7.70 1.90 13.70
N LEU A 137 -8.82 1.62 13.05
CA LEU A 137 -9.43 2.45 12.04
C LEU A 137 -10.51 3.33 12.71
N ASP A 138 -10.37 4.64 12.63
CA ASP A 138 -11.27 5.61 13.24
C ASP A 138 -11.46 6.87 12.36
N GLY A 139 -11.31 6.69 11.04
CA GLY A 139 -11.50 7.71 10.01
C GLY A 139 -12.93 7.72 9.42
N ASP A 140 -13.01 7.66 8.08
CA ASP A 140 -14.30 7.54 7.37
C ASP A 140 -14.79 6.08 7.43
N PRO A 141 -16.00 5.80 7.99
CA PRO A 141 -16.46 4.43 8.22
C PRO A 141 -16.55 3.58 6.95
N VAL A 142 -16.84 4.19 5.80
CA VAL A 142 -16.95 3.46 4.52
C VAL A 142 -15.56 3.07 4.02
N ILE A 143 -14.62 4.00 4.08
CA ILE A 143 -13.22 3.77 3.71
C ILE A 143 -12.58 2.76 4.67
N ASP A 144 -12.79 2.92 5.96
CA ASP A 144 -12.28 2.01 6.99
C ASP A 144 -12.77 0.57 6.79
N ASN A 145 -14.03 0.41 6.40
CA ASN A 145 -14.57 -0.91 6.06
C ASN A 145 -13.86 -1.50 4.82
N ILE A 146 -13.53 -0.70 3.81
CA ILE A 146 -12.80 -1.17 2.63
C ILE A 146 -11.37 -1.57 3.02
N ILE A 147 -10.66 -0.74 3.77
CA ILE A 147 -9.30 -1.03 4.26
C ILE A 147 -9.29 -2.34 5.05
N ASN A 148 -10.22 -2.48 6.00
CA ASN A 148 -10.33 -3.69 6.82
C ASN A 148 -10.60 -4.94 5.98
N LYS A 149 -11.50 -4.85 4.99
CA LYS A 149 -11.79 -5.95 4.07
C LYS A 149 -10.57 -6.33 3.24
N CYS A 150 -9.80 -5.36 2.75
CA CYS A 150 -8.57 -5.59 2.00
C CYS A 150 -7.52 -6.35 2.83
N TRP A 151 -7.25 -5.90 4.05
CA TRP A 151 -6.29 -6.55 4.93
C TRP A 151 -6.69 -7.99 5.32
N HIS A 152 -7.99 -8.27 5.36
CA HIS A 152 -8.54 -9.59 5.75
C HIS A 152 -8.96 -10.46 4.56
N ASN A 153 -8.51 -10.13 3.34
CA ASN A 153 -8.80 -10.91 2.12
C ASN A 153 -10.31 -11.20 1.94
N LYS A 154 -11.15 -10.15 2.02
CA LYS A 154 -12.62 -10.29 1.97
C LYS A 154 -13.21 -10.06 0.58
N TYR A 155 -12.42 -9.68 -0.40
CA TYR A 155 -12.82 -9.62 -1.79
C TYR A 155 -12.32 -10.86 -2.53
N ALA A 156 -13.19 -11.55 -3.26
CA ALA A 156 -12.81 -12.73 -4.02
C ALA A 156 -11.87 -12.38 -5.19
N THR A 157 -12.03 -11.17 -5.75
CA THR A 157 -11.24 -10.64 -6.87
C THR A 157 -10.96 -9.16 -6.64
N VAL A 158 -9.93 -8.63 -7.30
CA VAL A 158 -9.70 -7.18 -7.31
C VAL A 158 -10.81 -6.46 -8.10
N ALA A 159 -11.42 -7.13 -9.08
CA ALA A 159 -12.58 -6.59 -9.80
C ALA A 159 -13.79 -6.33 -8.87
N GLU A 160 -14.02 -7.17 -7.85
CA GLU A 160 -15.04 -6.93 -6.82
C GLU A 160 -14.70 -5.70 -5.97
N LEU A 161 -13.44 -5.56 -5.56
CA LEU A 161 -12.96 -4.35 -4.88
C LEU A 161 -13.12 -3.10 -5.77
N ALA A 162 -12.84 -3.20 -7.07
CA ALA A 162 -12.99 -2.11 -8.03
C ALA A 162 -14.46 -1.68 -8.20
N ALA A 163 -15.40 -2.62 -8.19
CA ALA A 163 -16.82 -2.31 -8.15
C ALA A 163 -17.20 -1.53 -6.88
N HIS A 164 -16.65 -1.93 -5.74
CA HIS A 164 -16.91 -1.25 -4.46
C HIS A 164 -16.31 0.15 -4.40
N THR A 165 -15.03 0.34 -4.80
CA THR A 165 -14.40 1.68 -4.79
C THR A 165 -15.04 2.63 -5.78
N LYS A 166 -15.61 2.14 -6.88
CA LYS A 166 -16.35 2.94 -7.85
C LYS A 166 -17.59 3.60 -7.22
N THR A 167 -18.26 2.95 -6.27
CA THR A 167 -19.42 3.54 -5.58
C THR A 167 -19.05 4.79 -4.79
N LEU A 168 -17.82 4.85 -4.23
CA LEU A 168 -17.34 6.01 -3.48
C LEU A 168 -17.29 7.29 -4.32
N VAL A 169 -17.01 7.13 -5.62
CA VAL A 169 -16.91 8.26 -6.57
C VAL A 169 -18.28 8.66 -7.09
N THR A 170 -19.16 7.69 -7.35
CA THR A 170 -20.51 7.96 -7.89
C THR A 170 -21.42 8.61 -6.87
N GLU A 171 -21.36 8.22 -5.60
CA GLU A 171 -22.16 8.83 -4.53
C GLU A 171 -21.73 10.28 -4.23
N GLY A 172 -20.42 10.59 -4.34
CA GLY A 172 -19.90 11.95 -4.19
C GLY A 172 -20.45 12.92 -5.25
N ASN A 173 -20.54 12.48 -6.48
CA ASN A 173 -21.04 13.32 -7.60
C ASN A 173 -22.54 13.64 -7.53
N ILE A 174 -23.34 12.87 -6.83
CA ILE A 174 -24.78 13.14 -6.65
C ILE A 174 -25.00 14.29 -5.66
N ILE A 175 -24.10 14.48 -4.69
CA ILE A 175 -24.20 15.51 -3.67
C ILE A 175 -23.63 16.85 -4.15
N GLU A 176 -22.59 16.85 -5.00
CA GLU A 176 -21.92 18.06 -5.51
C GLU A 176 -22.60 18.72 -6.70
N GLY A 177 -23.54 18.07 -7.37
CA GLY A 177 -24.34 18.66 -8.44
C GLY A 177 -25.23 19.86 -8.05
N ALA A 178 -25.18 20.29 -6.77
CA ALA A 178 -25.97 21.40 -6.23
C ALA A 178 -25.12 22.65 -5.89
N SER A 179 -23.78 22.63 -5.99
CA SER A 179 -22.97 23.83 -5.73
C SER A 179 -21.59 23.75 -6.40
N ALA A 180 -21.48 24.18 -7.64
CA ALA A 180 -20.17 24.33 -8.29
C ALA A 180 -19.92 25.80 -8.65
N GLU A 181 -19.07 26.49 -7.90
CA GLU A 181 -18.28 27.62 -8.40
C GLU A 181 -16.79 27.29 -8.26
N ALA A 182 -16.11 27.38 -9.41
CA ALA A 182 -14.73 27.00 -9.58
C ALA A 182 -13.78 28.03 -8.95
N THR A 183 -12.91 27.57 -8.05
CA THR A 183 -11.73 28.33 -7.60
C THR A 183 -10.45 27.61 -8.01
N SER A 184 -9.59 28.39 -8.65
CA SER A 184 -8.29 28.09 -9.25
C SER A 184 -7.36 27.18 -8.42
N SER A 185 -6.89 26.08 -9.02
CA SER A 185 -6.17 24.96 -8.37
C SER A 185 -4.68 24.85 -8.68
N ASN A 186 -3.93 25.97 -8.85
CA ASN A 186 -2.52 25.89 -9.26
C ASN A 186 -1.49 25.83 -8.11
N GLN A 187 -1.91 25.94 -6.84
CA GLN A 187 -1.02 25.95 -5.68
C GLN A 187 -0.76 24.56 -5.09
N TRP A 188 -1.62 23.58 -5.35
CA TRP A 188 -1.65 22.30 -4.64
C TRP A 188 -0.71 21.22 -5.19
N CYS A 189 -0.33 21.31 -6.48
CA CYS A 189 0.58 20.34 -7.11
C CYS A 189 2.01 20.30 -6.53
N VAL A 190 2.40 21.36 -5.79
CA VAL A 190 3.75 21.49 -5.21
C VAL A 190 3.88 20.73 -3.89
N ASP A 191 2.77 20.55 -3.14
CA ASP A 191 2.83 20.01 -1.79
C ASP A 191 2.80 18.48 -1.75
N ILE A 192 2.12 17.81 -2.69
CA ILE A 192 2.15 16.34 -2.79
C ILE A 192 3.52 15.82 -3.21
N GLY A 193 4.16 16.49 -4.17
CA GLY A 193 5.56 16.22 -4.52
C GLY A 193 6.52 16.45 -3.34
N ARG A 194 6.10 17.22 -2.33
CA ARG A 194 6.84 17.45 -1.09
C ARG A 194 6.56 16.39 -0.05
N ILE A 195 5.32 15.88 0.06
CA ILE A 195 4.94 14.77 0.94
C ILE A 195 5.58 13.47 0.46
N ILE A 196 5.50 13.16 -0.84
CA ILE A 196 6.18 12.01 -1.44
C ILE A 196 7.71 12.16 -1.33
N ARG A 197 8.27 13.35 -1.57
CA ARG A 197 9.71 13.62 -1.36
C ARG A 197 10.10 13.67 0.12
N GLY A 198 9.26 14.13 1.01
CA GLY A 198 9.48 14.13 2.45
C GLY A 198 9.49 12.72 3.03
N LEU A 199 8.57 11.86 2.59
CA LEU A 199 8.57 10.42 2.87
C LEU A 199 9.81 9.75 2.26
N TRP A 200 10.20 10.14 1.04
CA TRP A 200 11.40 9.65 0.35
C TRP A 200 12.70 10.00 1.10
N CYS A 201 12.83 11.21 1.61
CA CYS A 201 14.00 11.60 2.42
C CYS A 201 14.04 10.85 3.75
N SER A 202 12.90 10.68 4.43
CA SER A 202 12.83 9.98 5.70
C SER A 202 13.13 8.48 5.57
N ILE A 203 12.68 7.86 4.47
CA ILE A 203 12.94 6.43 4.18
C ILE A 203 14.40 6.25 3.72
N ARG A 204 14.92 7.09 2.82
CA ARG A 204 16.30 6.99 2.32
C ARG A 204 17.35 7.19 3.41
N ASP A 205 17.13 8.12 4.34
CA ASP A 205 18.07 8.38 5.44
C ASP A 205 18.06 7.24 6.46
N ARG A 206 16.94 6.51 6.60
CA ARG A 206 16.84 5.32 7.44
C ARG A 206 17.55 4.09 6.82
N TRP A 207 17.63 4.02 5.46
CA TRP A 207 18.23 2.90 4.71
C TRP A 207 19.73 3.08 4.42
N SER A 208 20.25 4.31 4.36
CA SER A 208 21.69 4.56 4.20
C SER A 208 22.49 4.13 5.43
N LEU A 209 21.91 4.18 6.62
CA LEU A 209 22.53 3.74 7.87
C LEU A 209 22.65 2.22 8.01
N GLY A 210 21.85 1.44 7.27
CA GLY A 210 21.88 -0.05 7.31
C GLY A 210 22.86 -0.70 6.34
N ARG A 211 23.37 0.01 5.34
CA ARG A 211 24.20 -0.55 4.27
C ARG A 211 25.71 -0.47 4.50
N GLU A 212 26.18 0.30 5.49
CA GLU A 212 27.62 0.41 5.83
C GLU A 212 28.15 -0.70 6.73
N SER A 213 27.29 -1.57 7.29
CA SER A 213 27.69 -2.59 8.26
C SER A 213 28.04 -3.98 7.69
N THR A 214 27.88 -4.23 6.37
CA THR A 214 28.10 -5.58 5.81
C THR A 214 29.37 -5.75 4.95
N ASN A 215 30.21 -4.72 4.79
CA ASN A 215 31.43 -4.80 3.98
C ASN A 215 32.74 -4.94 4.76
N GLY A 216 32.70 -5.36 6.00
CA GLY A 216 33.88 -5.42 6.89
C GLY A 216 34.26 -6.78 7.42
N MET A 217 34.10 -7.91 6.65
CA MET A 217 34.69 -9.19 7.07
C MET A 217 35.02 -10.10 5.87
N ALA A 218 36.08 -9.78 5.18
CA ALA A 218 36.82 -10.76 4.38
C ALA A 218 38.25 -10.25 4.20
N THR A 219 39.14 -10.90 4.82
CA THR A 219 40.56 -11.14 4.59
C THR A 219 41.35 -11.12 5.92
N ASN A 220 41.66 -12.32 6.42
CA ASN A 220 43.02 -12.72 6.81
C ASN A 220 42.99 -14.13 7.35
N SER A 221 43.42 -15.06 6.52
CA SER A 221 44.01 -16.31 6.96
C SER A 221 45.06 -16.70 5.93
N LYS A 222 46.30 -16.31 6.20
CA LYS A 222 47.52 -16.97 5.72
C LYS A 222 48.45 -17.10 6.92
N VAL A 223 48.72 -18.26 7.28
CA VAL A 223 49.97 -18.99 7.60
C VAL A 223 49.59 -20.31 8.23
#